data_485c973bc96d381ef9f03e8bac6e4bbe
#
_entry.id   485c973bc96d381ef9f03e8bac6e4bbe
#
_cell.length_a   1.000
_cell.length_b   1.000
_cell.length_c   1.000
_cell.angle_alpha   90.00
_cell.angle_beta   90.00
_cell.angle_gamma   90.00
#
_symmetry.space_group_name_H-M   'P 1'
#
loop_
_entity.id
_entity.type
_entity.pdbx_description
1 polymer ?
#
loop_
_entity_poly.entity_id
_entity_poly.type
_entity_poly.pdbx_seq_one_letter_code
_entity_poly.pdbx_strand_id
1 'polypeptide(L)'
;MSEIALNSIEEALKDFSEGKFVIVVDNADRENEGDLICAAQDVTPEKVNFMLHEGRGVLCVPLTISRCKELKLVPQVEENTSLLGTPFTVTVDKLEGCSTGVSAHDRAETIKALADPTSKPDTFGRPGHINPLFAQDNGVLDRDGHTEAAIDLCRLSGKRLAATLIEVMNEDGTMARLPQLYEKAQKWQLKLISIEELIEYRKNH
;
A
#
# COMPACT_ATOMS: atom_id res chain seq x y z
N MET A 1 -27.47 -15.05 0.20
CA MET A 1 -26.37 -14.45 -0.59
C MET A 1 -25.33 -15.54 -0.75
N SER A 2 -24.83 -15.81 -1.95
CA SER A 2 -23.73 -16.74 -2.14
C SER A 2 -22.51 -16.22 -1.39
N GLU A 3 -21.83 -17.08 -0.66
CA GLU A 3 -20.58 -16.78 0.02
C GLU A 3 -19.55 -16.31 -1.02
N ILE A 4 -18.94 -15.13 -0.80
CA ILE A 4 -17.92 -14.58 -1.69
C ILE A 4 -16.63 -15.35 -1.40
N ALA A 5 -16.15 -16.13 -2.37
CA ALA A 5 -14.89 -16.84 -2.26
C ALA A 5 -13.72 -15.90 -2.56
N LEU A 6 -12.80 -15.76 -1.61
CA LEU A 6 -11.51 -15.06 -1.79
C LEU A 6 -10.51 -15.96 -2.53
N ASN A 7 -9.48 -15.35 -3.08
CA ASN A 7 -8.36 -16.08 -3.68
C ASN A 7 -7.41 -16.61 -2.60
N SER A 8 -6.63 -17.65 -2.90
CA SER A 8 -5.61 -18.11 -1.97
C SER A 8 -4.45 -17.11 -1.86
N ILE A 9 -3.75 -17.15 -0.73
CA ILE A 9 -2.56 -16.29 -0.52
C ILE A 9 -1.48 -16.60 -1.55
N GLU A 10 -1.27 -17.88 -1.92
CA GLU A 10 -0.29 -18.31 -2.91
C GLU A 10 -0.58 -17.72 -4.30
N GLU A 11 -1.86 -17.71 -4.72
CA GLU A 11 -2.24 -17.08 -5.99
C GLU A 11 -1.96 -15.58 -5.99
N ALA A 12 -2.28 -14.90 -4.87
CA ALA A 12 -2.02 -13.48 -4.71
C ALA A 12 -0.51 -13.18 -4.68
N LEU A 13 0.29 -13.96 -3.96
CA LEU A 13 1.75 -13.83 -3.90
C LEU A 13 2.41 -14.04 -5.27
N LYS A 14 1.89 -14.99 -6.05
CA LYS A 14 2.36 -15.20 -7.42
C LYS A 14 2.15 -13.94 -8.27
N ASP A 15 0.92 -13.42 -8.31
CA ASP A 15 0.60 -12.22 -9.08
C ASP A 15 1.38 -11.00 -8.57
N PHE A 16 1.53 -10.86 -7.24
CA PHE A 16 2.32 -9.78 -6.64
C PHE A 16 3.81 -9.87 -7.00
N SER A 17 4.37 -11.08 -7.06
CA SER A 17 5.75 -11.32 -7.49
C SER A 17 6.00 -10.93 -8.95
N GLU A 18 4.96 -11.04 -9.80
CA GLU A 18 4.96 -10.57 -11.19
C GLU A 18 4.73 -9.05 -11.31
N GLY A 19 4.61 -8.34 -10.19
CA GLY A 19 4.40 -6.90 -10.14
C GLY A 19 2.95 -6.47 -10.32
N LYS A 20 1.95 -7.37 -10.30
CA LYS A 20 0.54 -7.03 -10.40
C LYS A 20 0.01 -6.43 -9.10
N PHE A 21 -1.15 -5.80 -9.17
CA PHE A 21 -1.92 -5.42 -7.99
C PHE A 21 -2.58 -6.62 -7.33
N VAL A 22 -2.76 -6.52 -6.02
CA VAL A 22 -3.64 -7.37 -5.22
C VAL A 22 -4.60 -6.45 -4.46
N ILE A 23 -5.85 -6.85 -4.33
CA ILE A 23 -6.82 -6.20 -3.45
C ILE A 23 -6.77 -6.93 -2.11
N VAL A 24 -6.57 -6.19 -1.04
CA VAL A 24 -6.56 -6.72 0.32
C VAL A 24 -7.71 -6.10 1.10
N VAL A 25 -8.54 -6.93 1.76
CA VAL A 25 -9.62 -6.46 2.63
C VAL A 25 -9.30 -6.74 4.08
N ASP A 26 -9.71 -5.84 4.96
CA ASP A 26 -9.63 -6.04 6.40
C ASP A 26 -10.96 -6.53 6.98
N ASN A 27 -10.98 -6.74 8.30
CA ASN A 27 -12.15 -7.21 9.00
C ASN A 27 -13.27 -6.15 9.00
N ALA A 28 -14.53 -6.62 8.91
CA ALA A 28 -15.71 -5.75 8.95
C ALA A 28 -15.84 -4.94 10.25
N ASP A 29 -15.24 -5.43 11.33
CA ASP A 29 -15.24 -4.74 12.64
C ASP A 29 -14.09 -3.73 12.80
N ARG A 30 -13.19 -3.60 11.79
CA ARG A 30 -12.07 -2.65 11.78
C ARG A 30 -12.39 -1.45 10.86
N GLU A 31 -11.79 -1.34 9.69
CA GLU A 31 -12.10 -0.31 8.67
C GLU A 31 -13.23 -0.75 7.75
N ASN A 32 -13.33 -2.08 7.54
CA ASN A 32 -14.23 -2.70 6.58
C ASN A 32 -14.00 -2.14 5.16
N GLU A 33 -12.74 -2.04 4.77
CA GLU A 33 -12.30 -1.42 3.51
C GLU A 33 -11.46 -2.40 2.70
N GLY A 34 -11.06 -2.00 1.51
CA GLY A 34 -10.15 -2.75 0.68
C GLY A 34 -9.20 -1.83 -0.06
N ASP A 35 -7.92 -2.22 -0.08
CA ASP A 35 -6.86 -1.47 -0.72
C ASP A 35 -6.33 -2.18 -1.96
N LEU A 36 -6.05 -1.39 -3.01
CA LEU A 36 -5.17 -1.80 -4.11
C LEU A 36 -3.73 -1.69 -3.65
N ILE A 37 -3.00 -2.81 -3.66
CA ILE A 37 -1.60 -2.86 -3.20
C ILE A 37 -0.69 -3.39 -4.30
N CYS A 38 0.49 -2.79 -4.48
CA CYS A 38 1.55 -3.33 -5.31
C CYS A 38 2.93 -2.99 -4.74
N ALA A 39 3.97 -3.77 -5.09
CA ALA A 39 5.33 -3.49 -4.65
C ALA A 39 5.81 -2.14 -5.23
N ALA A 40 6.39 -1.27 -4.39
CA ALA A 40 6.81 0.07 -4.79
C ALA A 40 7.88 0.07 -5.90
N GLN A 41 8.72 -0.97 -5.95
CA GLN A 41 9.73 -1.14 -7.00
C GLN A 41 9.13 -1.42 -8.39
N ASP A 42 7.91 -1.96 -8.46
CA ASP A 42 7.22 -2.35 -9.69
C ASP A 42 6.20 -1.29 -10.16
N VAL A 43 6.15 -0.13 -9.48
CA VAL A 43 5.26 0.97 -9.82
C VAL A 43 5.69 1.63 -11.14
N THR A 44 4.71 1.96 -11.98
CA THR A 44 4.87 2.75 -13.21
C THR A 44 3.90 3.94 -13.18
N PRO A 45 4.09 4.96 -14.04
CA PRO A 45 3.11 6.05 -14.16
C PRO A 45 1.69 5.56 -14.46
N GLU A 46 1.54 4.51 -15.29
CA GLU A 46 0.25 3.92 -15.64
C GLU A 46 -0.41 3.28 -14.41
N LYS A 47 0.38 2.60 -13.56
CA LYS A 47 -0.12 2.03 -12.30
C LYS A 47 -0.56 3.11 -11.32
N VAL A 48 0.22 4.18 -11.16
CA VAL A 48 -0.19 5.32 -10.33
C VAL A 48 -1.49 5.93 -10.85
N ASN A 49 -1.59 6.14 -12.17
CA ASN A 49 -2.81 6.65 -12.78
C ASN A 49 -4.01 5.72 -12.55
N PHE A 50 -3.81 4.40 -12.67
CA PHE A 50 -4.84 3.40 -12.35
C PHE A 50 -5.28 3.48 -10.89
N MET A 51 -4.35 3.54 -9.94
CA MET A 51 -4.65 3.69 -8.52
C MET A 51 -5.49 4.94 -8.23
N LEU A 52 -5.09 6.08 -8.79
CA LEU A 52 -5.81 7.35 -8.59
C LEU A 52 -7.21 7.35 -9.22
N HIS A 53 -7.36 6.73 -10.39
CA HIS A 53 -8.63 6.69 -11.11
C HIS A 53 -9.59 5.65 -10.53
N GLU A 54 -9.12 4.46 -10.23
CA GLU A 54 -9.95 3.33 -9.81
C GLU A 54 -10.02 3.19 -8.28
N GLY A 55 -8.92 3.46 -7.55
CA GLY A 55 -8.89 3.45 -6.07
C GLY A 55 -9.59 4.67 -5.50
N ARG A 56 -9.12 5.87 -5.84
CA ARG A 56 -9.68 7.19 -5.47
C ARG A 56 -9.45 7.61 -4.01
N GLY A 57 -8.85 6.77 -3.19
CA GLY A 57 -8.47 7.04 -1.80
C GLY A 57 -7.20 7.87 -1.67
N VAL A 58 -6.45 7.68 -0.62
CA VAL A 58 -5.18 8.37 -0.33
C VAL A 58 -4.01 7.49 -0.75
N LEU A 59 -3.22 7.96 -1.73
CA LEU A 59 -2.05 7.21 -2.20
C LEU A 59 -0.95 7.24 -1.15
N CYS A 60 -0.65 6.07 -0.57
CA CYS A 60 0.30 5.89 0.51
C CYS A 60 1.43 4.91 0.14
N VAL A 61 2.54 5.01 0.88
CA VAL A 61 3.70 4.14 0.69
C VAL A 61 4.16 3.55 2.02
N PRO A 62 3.66 2.34 2.37
CA PRO A 62 4.21 1.56 3.47
C PRO A 62 5.70 1.30 3.32
N LEU A 63 6.46 1.56 4.39
CA LEU A 63 7.89 1.33 4.53
C LEU A 63 8.18 0.73 5.89
N THR A 64 9.23 -0.07 6.00
CA THR A 64 9.71 -0.52 7.32
C THR A 64 10.18 0.66 8.18
N ILE A 65 10.12 0.51 9.49
CA ILE A 65 10.63 1.51 10.44
C ILE A 65 12.11 1.80 10.18
N SER A 66 12.91 0.78 9.87
CA SER A 66 14.33 0.95 9.54
C SER A 66 14.51 1.82 8.30
N ARG A 67 13.73 1.58 7.23
CA ARG A 67 13.81 2.39 6.00
C ARG A 67 13.39 3.83 6.24
N CYS A 68 12.35 4.06 7.00
CA CYS A 68 11.93 5.41 7.38
C CYS A 68 13.05 6.16 8.15
N LYS A 69 13.73 5.47 9.08
CA LYS A 69 14.88 6.05 9.82
C LYS A 69 16.04 6.39 8.88
N GLU A 70 16.42 5.49 7.96
CA GLU A 70 17.46 5.74 6.96
C GLU A 70 17.18 6.99 6.13
N LEU A 71 15.92 7.15 5.70
CA LEU A 71 15.48 8.30 4.91
C LEU A 71 15.16 9.53 5.76
N LYS A 72 15.30 9.47 7.09
CA LYS A 72 14.93 10.55 8.04
C LYS A 72 13.47 11.00 7.85
N LEU A 73 12.58 10.06 7.59
CA LEU A 73 11.14 10.30 7.63
C LEU A 73 10.70 10.30 9.10
N VAL A 74 10.16 11.42 9.54
CA VAL A 74 9.65 11.57 10.90
C VAL A 74 8.12 11.44 10.92
N PRO A 75 7.49 11.10 12.05
CA PRO A 75 6.03 11.14 12.18
C PRO A 75 5.48 12.50 11.74
N GLN A 76 4.31 12.50 11.11
CA GLN A 76 3.66 13.72 10.64
C GLN A 76 3.25 14.64 11.80
N VAL A 77 2.97 14.06 12.96
CA VAL A 77 2.58 14.77 14.19
C VAL A 77 3.34 14.19 15.38
N GLU A 78 3.55 14.99 16.43
CA GLU A 78 4.19 14.54 17.68
C GLU A 78 3.29 13.56 18.43
N GLU A 79 1.98 13.83 18.48
CA GLU A 79 0.96 12.99 19.10
C GLU A 79 -0.08 12.56 18.05
N ASN A 80 -0.17 11.25 17.77
CA ASN A 80 -1.14 10.72 16.84
C ASN A 80 -2.48 10.49 17.56
N THR A 81 -3.47 11.33 17.26
CA THR A 81 -4.82 11.27 17.82
C THR A 81 -5.84 10.68 16.85
N SER A 82 -5.40 10.12 15.70
CA SER A 82 -6.31 9.50 14.74
C SER A 82 -6.96 8.23 15.31
N LEU A 83 -8.21 7.97 14.93
CA LEU A 83 -9.03 6.89 15.48
C LEU A 83 -8.35 5.51 15.44
N LEU A 84 -7.67 5.21 14.34
CA LEU A 84 -7.00 3.92 14.12
C LEU A 84 -5.47 4.01 14.19
N GLY A 85 -4.94 5.16 14.59
CA GLY A 85 -3.52 5.37 14.78
C GLY A 85 -2.70 5.25 13.49
N THR A 86 -3.29 5.55 12.31
CA THR A 86 -2.58 5.44 11.02
C THR A 86 -1.25 6.19 11.05
N PRO A 87 -0.13 5.48 10.84
CA PRO A 87 1.20 5.98 11.18
C PRO A 87 1.83 6.80 10.03
N PHE A 88 1.21 7.92 9.69
CA PHE A 88 1.72 8.83 8.66
C PHE A 88 3.07 9.43 9.05
N THR A 89 3.96 9.54 8.06
CA THR A 89 5.16 10.37 8.14
C THR A 89 4.94 11.71 7.49
N VAL A 90 5.94 12.61 7.57
CA VAL A 90 5.99 13.79 6.70
C VAL A 90 5.90 13.36 5.24
N THR A 91 5.14 14.10 4.44
CA THR A 91 5.00 13.86 3.01
C THR A 91 6.28 14.22 2.26
N VAL A 92 6.54 13.57 1.14
CA VAL A 92 7.76 13.76 0.36
C VAL A 92 7.50 13.78 -1.15
N ASP A 93 8.43 14.40 -1.88
CA ASP A 93 8.58 14.27 -3.33
C ASP A 93 10.05 14.05 -3.67
N LYS A 94 10.34 13.22 -4.67
CA LYS A 94 11.69 13.09 -5.24
C LYS A 94 12.06 14.40 -5.95
N LEU A 95 13.26 14.92 -5.69
CA LEU A 95 13.72 16.19 -6.24
C LEU A 95 14.22 16.08 -7.67
N GLU A 96 15.13 15.14 -7.93
CA GLU A 96 15.76 14.98 -9.23
C GLU A 96 14.86 14.18 -10.20
N GLY A 97 14.67 14.69 -11.41
CA GLY A 97 13.89 14.04 -12.46
C GLY A 97 12.37 14.17 -12.30
N CYS A 98 11.91 15.00 -11.35
CA CYS A 98 10.50 15.32 -11.15
C CYS A 98 10.25 16.80 -11.40
N SER A 99 8.98 17.16 -11.64
CA SER A 99 8.55 18.56 -11.81
C SER A 99 7.90 19.11 -10.54
N THR A 100 6.56 19.08 -10.45
CA THR A 100 5.82 19.59 -9.30
C THR A 100 5.47 18.51 -8.26
N GLY A 101 5.80 17.25 -8.53
CA GLY A 101 5.51 16.12 -7.63
C GLY A 101 4.12 15.49 -7.80
N VAL A 102 3.20 16.14 -8.53
CA VAL A 102 1.77 15.74 -8.58
C VAL A 102 1.45 14.75 -9.71
N SER A 103 2.16 14.84 -10.84
CA SER A 103 1.87 13.98 -12.00
C SER A 103 2.01 12.49 -11.64
N ALA A 104 1.33 11.61 -12.38
CA ALA A 104 1.50 10.16 -12.21
C ALA A 104 2.97 9.73 -12.40
N HIS A 105 3.71 10.41 -13.29
CA HIS A 105 5.14 10.21 -13.47
C HIS A 105 5.93 10.58 -12.21
N ASP A 106 5.77 11.80 -11.69
CA ASP A 106 6.51 12.28 -10.53
C ASP A 106 6.22 11.44 -9.28
N ARG A 107 4.95 11.05 -9.09
CA ARG A 107 4.55 10.16 -7.98
C ARG A 107 5.16 8.78 -8.13
N ALA A 108 5.18 8.19 -9.34
CA ALA A 108 5.81 6.90 -9.58
C ALA A 108 7.32 6.95 -9.31
N GLU A 109 8.00 8.03 -9.73
CA GLU A 109 9.42 8.23 -9.45
C GLU A 109 9.70 8.39 -7.95
N THR A 110 8.84 9.10 -7.22
CA THR A 110 8.96 9.24 -5.76
C THR A 110 8.76 7.90 -5.05
N ILE A 111 7.73 7.13 -5.44
CA ILE A 111 7.44 5.80 -4.87
C ILE A 111 8.60 4.85 -5.12
N LYS A 112 9.13 4.77 -6.35
CA LYS A 112 10.30 3.94 -6.66
C LYS A 112 11.54 4.35 -5.86
N ALA A 113 11.79 5.65 -5.73
CA ALA A 113 12.92 6.16 -4.96
C ALA A 113 12.82 5.80 -3.47
N LEU A 114 11.63 5.80 -2.88
CA LEU A 114 11.41 5.35 -1.49
C LEU A 114 11.82 3.89 -1.29
N ALA A 115 11.59 3.03 -2.29
CA ALA A 115 11.98 1.63 -2.30
C ALA A 115 13.46 1.39 -2.68
N ASP A 116 14.13 2.37 -3.27
CA ASP A 116 15.52 2.21 -3.75
C ASP A 116 16.51 2.30 -2.59
N PRO A 117 17.28 1.23 -2.29
CA PRO A 117 18.25 1.24 -1.19
C PRO A 117 19.36 2.28 -1.37
N THR A 118 19.59 2.79 -2.57
CA THR A 118 20.61 3.81 -2.85
C THR A 118 20.13 5.24 -2.56
N SER A 119 18.81 5.45 -2.43
CA SER A 119 18.22 6.74 -2.11
C SER A 119 18.58 7.19 -0.68
N LYS A 120 18.88 8.46 -0.54
CA LYS A 120 19.28 9.14 0.70
C LYS A 120 18.24 10.16 1.15
N PRO A 121 18.34 10.70 2.38
CA PRO A 121 17.41 11.73 2.84
C PRO A 121 17.31 12.95 1.94
N ASP A 122 18.40 13.36 1.32
CA ASP A 122 18.49 14.51 0.40
C ASP A 122 17.95 14.24 -1.01
N THR A 123 17.61 12.98 -1.31
CA THR A 123 16.86 12.62 -2.53
C THR A 123 15.46 13.25 -2.54
N PHE A 124 14.91 13.57 -1.34
CA PHE A 124 13.52 13.96 -1.18
C PHE A 124 13.36 15.38 -0.63
N GLY A 125 12.50 16.16 -1.27
CA GLY A 125 11.90 17.37 -0.71
C GLY A 125 10.81 17.05 0.32
N ARG A 126 10.63 17.94 1.31
CA ARG A 126 9.62 17.85 2.38
C ARG A 126 9.04 19.24 2.60
N PRO A 127 7.70 19.40 2.67
CA PRO A 127 6.67 18.41 2.36
C PRO A 127 6.59 18.08 0.88
N GLY A 128 5.83 17.04 0.51
CA GLY A 128 5.56 16.62 -0.86
C GLY A 128 4.14 16.06 -1.03
N HIS A 129 3.94 15.22 -2.07
CA HIS A 129 2.61 14.72 -2.46
C HIS A 129 2.46 13.19 -2.27
N ILE A 130 3.52 12.49 -1.86
CA ILE A 130 3.48 11.08 -1.47
C ILE A 130 3.46 10.98 0.05
N ASN A 131 2.62 10.06 0.57
CA ASN A 131 2.38 9.82 1.98
C ASN A 131 3.07 8.52 2.44
N PRO A 132 4.32 8.55 2.93
CA PRO A 132 4.91 7.35 3.50
C PRO A 132 4.26 6.98 4.84
N LEU A 133 4.19 5.67 5.12
CA LEU A 133 3.66 5.12 6.36
C LEU A 133 4.71 4.26 7.05
N PHE A 134 4.76 4.30 8.39
CA PHE A 134 5.55 3.35 9.18
C PHE A 134 4.81 2.01 9.26
N ALA A 135 5.39 0.93 8.75
CA ALA A 135 4.88 -0.41 8.96
C ALA A 135 5.60 -1.08 10.13
N GLN A 136 4.88 -1.83 10.95
CA GLN A 136 5.47 -2.64 12.03
C GLN A 136 6.40 -3.70 11.43
N ASP A 137 7.51 -3.97 12.12
CA ASP A 137 8.59 -4.80 11.58
C ASP A 137 8.15 -6.26 11.36
N ASN A 138 7.25 -6.79 12.19
CA ASN A 138 6.72 -8.15 12.07
C ASN A 138 5.43 -8.23 11.21
N GLY A 139 5.09 -7.16 10.53
CA GLY A 139 3.95 -7.09 9.61
C GLY A 139 2.60 -7.32 10.29
N VAL A 140 1.73 -8.09 9.63
CA VAL A 140 0.36 -8.36 10.10
C VAL A 140 0.30 -9.12 11.43
N LEU A 141 1.40 -9.70 11.91
CA LEU A 141 1.47 -10.35 13.23
C LEU A 141 1.55 -9.33 14.38
N ASP A 142 1.98 -8.10 14.11
CA ASP A 142 2.05 -7.02 15.12
C ASP A 142 0.84 -6.08 15.01
N ARG A 143 0.32 -5.84 13.79
CA ARG A 143 -0.84 -4.98 13.55
C ARG A 143 -1.58 -5.48 12.30
N ASP A 144 -2.87 -5.75 12.43
CA ASP A 144 -3.77 -6.28 11.40
C ASP A 144 -4.26 -5.22 10.40
N GLY A 145 -3.35 -4.36 9.92
CA GLY A 145 -3.64 -3.26 9.00
C GLY A 145 -3.13 -3.47 7.59
N HIS A 146 -3.72 -2.75 6.62
CA HIS A 146 -3.30 -2.74 5.21
C HIS A 146 -1.81 -2.34 5.04
N THR A 147 -1.32 -1.43 5.88
CA THR A 147 0.09 -1.00 5.91
C THR A 147 1.03 -2.19 6.14
N GLU A 148 0.73 -3.02 7.12
CA GLU A 148 1.48 -4.22 7.48
C GLU A 148 1.30 -5.33 6.45
N ALA A 149 0.07 -5.53 5.95
CA ALA A 149 -0.23 -6.49 4.90
C ALA A 149 0.59 -6.20 3.63
N ALA A 150 0.75 -4.93 3.25
CA ALA A 150 1.55 -4.51 2.11
C ALA A 150 3.03 -4.90 2.24
N ILE A 151 3.61 -4.76 3.44
CA ILE A 151 5.00 -5.18 3.72
C ILE A 151 5.14 -6.70 3.73
N ASP A 152 4.14 -7.43 4.26
CA ASP A 152 4.18 -8.89 4.24
C ASP A 152 4.02 -9.47 2.83
N LEU A 153 3.18 -8.88 1.98
CA LEU A 153 3.13 -9.24 0.56
C LEU A 153 4.50 -9.06 -0.11
N CYS A 154 5.20 -7.95 0.17
CA CYS A 154 6.56 -7.74 -0.32
C CYS A 154 7.52 -8.80 0.19
N ARG A 155 7.50 -9.09 1.50
CA ARG A 155 8.38 -10.07 2.16
C ARG A 155 8.21 -11.46 1.58
N LEU A 156 6.96 -11.94 1.52
CA LEU A 156 6.61 -13.29 1.05
C LEU A 156 6.85 -13.47 -0.45
N SER A 157 6.83 -12.38 -1.24
CA SER A 157 7.09 -12.39 -2.68
C SER A 157 8.55 -12.08 -3.04
N GLY A 158 9.44 -11.95 -2.06
CA GLY A 158 10.87 -11.64 -2.29
C GLY A 158 11.13 -10.25 -2.89
N LYS A 159 10.20 -9.30 -2.68
CA LYS A 159 10.33 -7.91 -3.09
C LYS A 159 11.02 -7.07 -2.02
N ARG A 160 11.50 -5.86 -2.39
CA ARG A 160 11.95 -4.86 -1.40
C ARG A 160 10.80 -4.52 -0.46
N LEU A 161 11.10 -4.33 0.82
CA LEU A 161 10.08 -4.06 1.86
C LEU A 161 9.56 -2.62 1.79
N ALA A 162 8.95 -2.31 0.67
CA ALA A 162 8.28 -1.06 0.36
C ALA A 162 7.15 -1.34 -0.64
N ALA A 163 5.96 -0.87 -0.34
CA ALA A 163 4.79 -1.04 -1.20
C ALA A 163 4.12 0.32 -1.47
N THR A 164 3.17 0.33 -2.37
CA THR A 164 2.19 1.42 -2.49
C THR A 164 0.81 0.85 -2.32
N LEU A 165 -0.06 1.60 -1.67
CA LEU A 165 -1.46 1.24 -1.47
C LEU A 165 -2.37 2.47 -1.66
N ILE A 166 -3.63 2.20 -1.95
CA ILE A 166 -4.70 3.19 -2.02
C ILE A 166 -6.03 2.49 -1.73
N GLU A 167 -6.85 3.11 -0.92
CA GLU A 167 -8.19 2.62 -0.60
C GLU A 167 -9.10 2.66 -1.84
N VAL A 168 -10.01 1.69 -1.96
CA VAL A 168 -10.95 1.58 -3.07
C VAL A 168 -12.30 2.18 -2.69
N MET A 169 -12.68 3.22 -3.43
CA MET A 169 -13.98 3.88 -3.27
C MET A 169 -14.94 3.50 -4.41
N ASN A 170 -16.22 3.68 -4.18
CA ASN A 170 -17.27 3.64 -5.17
C ASN A 170 -17.31 4.96 -5.98
N GLU A 171 -18.03 4.96 -7.10
CA GLU A 171 -18.15 6.15 -7.96
C GLU A 171 -18.87 7.31 -7.26
N ASP A 172 -19.74 7.02 -6.30
CA ASP A 172 -20.45 8.00 -5.49
C ASP A 172 -19.63 8.59 -4.33
N GLY A 173 -18.37 8.13 -4.17
CA GLY A 173 -17.46 8.58 -3.13
C GLY A 173 -17.60 7.82 -1.79
N THR A 174 -18.47 6.83 -1.68
CA THR A 174 -18.51 5.93 -0.53
C THR A 174 -17.40 4.87 -0.61
N MET A 175 -17.02 4.30 0.55
CA MET A 175 -16.02 3.22 0.54
C MET A 175 -16.61 1.94 -0.06
N ALA A 176 -15.86 1.30 -0.95
CA ALA A 176 -16.23 -0.01 -1.48
C ALA A 176 -16.08 -1.06 -0.37
N ARG A 177 -17.10 -1.92 -0.23
CA ARG A 177 -17.12 -3.04 0.72
C ARG A 177 -16.93 -4.36 -0.02
N LEU A 178 -16.77 -5.45 0.70
CA LEU A 178 -16.44 -6.76 0.13
C LEU A 178 -17.25 -7.11 -1.14
N PRO A 179 -18.58 -6.92 -1.22
CA PRO A 179 -19.32 -7.23 -2.45
C PRO A 179 -18.86 -6.40 -3.66
N GLN A 180 -18.69 -5.07 -3.50
CA GLN A 180 -18.23 -4.20 -4.58
C GLN A 180 -16.76 -4.45 -4.93
N LEU A 181 -15.92 -4.74 -3.93
CA LEU A 181 -14.50 -5.09 -4.12
C LEU A 181 -14.36 -6.38 -4.92
N TYR A 182 -15.21 -7.37 -4.67
CA TYR A 182 -15.26 -8.61 -5.46
C TYR A 182 -15.62 -8.35 -6.93
N GLU A 183 -16.66 -7.53 -7.20
CA GLU A 183 -17.02 -7.13 -8.56
C GLU A 183 -15.88 -6.40 -9.27
N LYS A 184 -15.23 -5.48 -8.56
CA LYS A 184 -14.06 -4.75 -9.08
C LYS A 184 -12.88 -5.68 -9.34
N ALA A 185 -12.60 -6.62 -8.45
CA ALA A 185 -11.55 -7.64 -8.61
C ALA A 185 -11.76 -8.46 -9.89
N GLN A 186 -13.00 -8.90 -10.13
CA GLN A 186 -13.36 -9.60 -11.37
C GLN A 186 -13.16 -8.71 -12.62
N LYS A 187 -13.65 -7.48 -12.58
CA LYS A 187 -13.52 -6.50 -13.67
C LYS A 187 -12.06 -6.22 -14.01
N TRP A 188 -11.21 -6.06 -12.98
CA TRP A 188 -9.79 -5.72 -13.13
C TRP A 188 -8.90 -6.96 -13.28
N GLN A 189 -9.45 -8.17 -13.15
CA GLN A 189 -8.72 -9.44 -13.17
C GLN A 189 -7.61 -9.49 -12.11
N LEU A 190 -7.91 -8.99 -10.91
CA LEU A 190 -7.01 -8.95 -9.76
C LEU A 190 -7.42 -10.00 -8.73
N LYS A 191 -6.44 -10.45 -7.94
CA LYS A 191 -6.68 -11.30 -6.78
C LYS A 191 -7.21 -10.46 -5.61
N LEU A 192 -8.15 -11.04 -4.87
CA LEU A 192 -8.78 -10.48 -3.67
C LEU A 192 -8.54 -11.42 -2.50
N ILE A 193 -7.84 -10.94 -1.48
CA ILE A 193 -7.50 -11.69 -0.26
C ILE A 193 -7.90 -10.90 0.98
N SER A 194 -7.93 -11.56 2.14
CA SER A 194 -8.15 -10.91 3.44
C SER A 194 -6.86 -10.82 4.26
N ILE A 195 -6.80 -9.82 5.15
CA ILE A 195 -5.73 -9.72 6.16
C ILE A 195 -5.79 -10.93 7.11
N GLU A 196 -6.97 -11.42 7.45
CA GLU A 196 -7.15 -12.60 8.31
C GLU A 196 -6.47 -13.85 7.73
N GLU A 197 -6.71 -14.15 6.44
CA GLU A 197 -6.04 -15.28 5.77
C GLU A 197 -4.53 -15.06 5.65
N LEU A 198 -4.09 -13.82 5.45
CA LEU A 198 -2.66 -13.49 5.42
C LEU A 198 -2.02 -13.69 6.79
N ILE A 199 -2.68 -13.36 7.91
CA ILE A 199 -2.22 -13.63 9.27
C ILE A 199 -2.05 -15.15 9.48
N GLU A 200 -3.06 -15.95 9.11
CA GLU A 200 -2.95 -17.42 9.24
C GLU A 200 -1.83 -18.00 8.36
N TYR A 201 -1.68 -17.48 7.15
CA TYR A 201 -0.57 -17.86 6.29
C TYR A 201 0.80 -17.53 6.92
N ARG A 202 0.95 -16.33 7.48
CA ARG A 202 2.18 -15.87 8.15
C ARG A 202 2.56 -16.65 9.40
N LYS A 203 1.57 -17.19 10.14
CA LYS A 203 1.82 -18.06 11.31
C LYS A 203 2.39 -19.41 10.93
N ASN A 204 2.13 -19.87 9.72
CA ASN A 204 2.49 -21.21 9.25
C ASN A 204 3.71 -21.22 8.31
N HIS A 205 4.21 -20.05 7.90
CA HIS A 205 5.34 -19.87 6.98
C HIS A 205 6.31 -18.81 7.48
#